data_b653ff025b01874dad23741ddcc5bc48
#
_entry.id   b653ff025b01874dad23741ddcc5bc48
#
_cell.length_a   1.000
_cell.length_b   1.000
_cell.length_c   1.000
_cell.angle_alpha   90.00
_cell.angle_beta   90.00
_cell.angle_gamma   90.00
#
_symmetry.space_group_name_H-M   'P 1'
#
loop_
_entity.id
_entity.type
_entity.pdbx_description
1 polymer ?
#
loop_
_entity_poly.entity_id
_entity_poly.type
_entity_poly.pdbx_seq_one_letter_code
_entity_poly.pdbx_strand_id
1 'polypeptide(L)'
;MKNEFLSHLRDNPVVQYAVKHLYESNLAFHGDVTCDHYRDGKLIHTQTGRNTFTTEGMAYLLNVMFYTTSKAGSAIFYVGIYHNAVTPATTSTAAACLGAAGTFGESQDADYSTPATNKPSYVTVSTATAVCTNAAAPASFTIAQGFTAYGAFLSTAAAKTATSGTLMAAKLFDTARAVIAADVLSVTYVISATTS
;
A
#
# COMPACT_ATOMS: atom_id res chain seq x y z
N MET A 1 -44.15 -34.31 -6.66
CA MET A 1 -42.79 -34.88 -6.85
C MET A 1 -41.74 -33.89 -7.41
N LYS A 2 -41.92 -33.26 -8.59
CA LYS A 2 -40.88 -32.30 -9.10
C LYS A 2 -40.65 -31.10 -8.19
N ASN A 3 -41.70 -30.51 -7.62
CA ASN A 3 -41.59 -29.34 -6.80
C ASN A 3 -41.00 -29.61 -5.40
N GLU A 4 -41.21 -30.75 -4.83
CA GLU A 4 -40.63 -31.15 -3.54
C GLU A 4 -39.14 -31.46 -3.65
N PHE A 5 -38.71 -32.08 -4.75
CA PHE A 5 -37.30 -32.31 -5.01
C PHE A 5 -36.52 -31.01 -5.18
N LEU A 6 -37.08 -30.04 -5.88
CA LEU A 6 -36.46 -28.73 -6.07
C LEU A 6 -36.41 -27.89 -4.76
N SER A 7 -37.43 -28.04 -3.89
CA SER A 7 -37.41 -27.39 -2.58
C SER A 7 -36.33 -27.98 -1.68
N HIS A 8 -36.17 -29.29 -1.67
CA HIS A 8 -35.10 -29.95 -0.92
C HIS A 8 -33.68 -29.55 -1.36
N LEU A 9 -33.47 -29.36 -2.68
CA LEU A 9 -32.20 -28.88 -3.18
C LEU A 9 -31.97 -27.41 -2.76
N ARG A 10 -32.99 -26.57 -2.84
CA ARG A 10 -32.89 -25.15 -2.46
C ARG A 10 -32.58 -24.96 -0.99
N ASP A 11 -33.17 -25.79 -0.12
CA ASP A 11 -33.07 -25.64 1.33
C ASP A 11 -31.90 -26.45 1.92
N ASN A 12 -31.16 -27.19 1.08
CA ASN A 12 -29.97 -27.93 1.51
C ASN A 12 -28.79 -26.97 1.71
N PRO A 13 -28.22 -26.89 2.93
CA PRO A 13 -27.15 -25.95 3.24
C PRO A 13 -25.88 -26.17 2.41
N VAL A 14 -25.60 -27.41 2.00
CA VAL A 14 -24.45 -27.72 1.14
C VAL A 14 -24.67 -27.21 -0.29
N VAL A 15 -25.91 -27.34 -0.81
CA VAL A 15 -26.27 -26.80 -2.13
C VAL A 15 -26.30 -25.28 -2.11
N GLN A 16 -26.83 -24.65 -1.05
CA GLN A 16 -26.80 -23.20 -0.89
C GLN A 16 -25.36 -22.68 -0.79
N TYR A 17 -24.50 -23.36 -0.03
CA TYR A 17 -23.09 -23.03 0.05
C TYR A 17 -22.39 -23.16 -1.32
N ALA A 18 -22.60 -24.27 -2.03
CA ALA A 18 -22.02 -24.48 -3.35
C ALA A 18 -22.53 -23.48 -4.39
N VAL A 19 -23.84 -23.18 -4.40
CA VAL A 19 -24.43 -22.17 -5.29
C VAL A 19 -23.88 -20.77 -4.96
N LYS A 20 -23.80 -20.41 -3.69
CA LYS A 20 -23.22 -19.15 -3.26
C LYS A 20 -21.78 -18.99 -3.74
N HIS A 21 -20.95 -20.03 -3.57
CA HIS A 21 -19.55 -20.00 -4.03
C HIS A 21 -19.38 -20.11 -5.55
N LEU A 22 -20.33 -20.69 -6.27
CA LEU A 22 -20.30 -20.75 -7.74
C LEU A 22 -20.67 -19.43 -8.42
N TYR A 23 -21.46 -18.57 -7.73
CA TYR A 23 -21.93 -17.30 -8.31
C TYR A 23 -21.28 -16.05 -7.69
N GLU A 24 -20.58 -16.18 -6.56
CA GLU A 24 -19.84 -15.10 -5.95
C GLU A 24 -18.35 -15.19 -6.30
N SER A 25 -17.95 -14.58 -7.40
CA SER A 25 -16.53 -14.30 -7.61
C SER A 25 -16.14 -13.11 -6.74
N ASN A 26 -15.42 -13.35 -5.65
CA ASN A 26 -14.91 -12.29 -4.80
C ASN A 26 -13.55 -11.85 -5.34
N LEU A 27 -13.46 -10.62 -5.83
CA LEU A 27 -12.18 -9.99 -6.11
C LEU A 27 -11.64 -9.39 -4.82
N ALA A 28 -10.52 -9.90 -4.35
CA ALA A 28 -9.82 -9.36 -3.19
C ALA A 28 -8.47 -8.77 -3.60
N PHE A 29 -8.20 -7.54 -3.14
CA PHE A 29 -6.88 -6.92 -3.25
C PHE A 29 -6.09 -7.14 -1.96
N HIS A 30 -4.86 -7.55 -2.13
CA HIS A 30 -3.89 -7.75 -1.05
C HIS A 30 -2.67 -6.89 -1.31
N GLY A 31 -2.04 -6.43 -0.24
CA GLY A 31 -0.78 -5.73 -0.37
C GLY A 31 0.15 -6.13 0.76
N ASP A 32 1.41 -6.38 0.40
CA ASP A 32 2.48 -6.64 1.33
C ASP A 32 3.55 -5.56 1.19
N VAL A 33 4.11 -5.15 2.31
CA VAL A 33 5.18 -4.16 2.38
C VAL A 33 6.38 -4.80 3.03
N THR A 34 7.51 -4.76 2.32
CA THR A 34 8.81 -5.13 2.88
C THR A 34 9.62 -3.86 3.10
N CYS A 35 10.21 -3.72 4.27
CA CYS A 35 11.16 -2.65 4.58
C CYS A 35 12.50 -3.24 4.98
N ASP A 36 13.51 -2.94 4.18
CA ASP A 36 14.91 -3.29 4.42
C ASP A 36 15.66 -2.07 4.96
N HIS A 37 16.42 -2.24 6.02
CA HIS A 37 17.23 -1.20 6.63
C HIS A 37 18.72 -1.53 6.47
N TYR A 38 19.42 -0.65 5.78
CA TYR A 38 20.85 -0.75 5.55
C TYR A 38 21.61 0.32 6.35
N ARG A 39 22.74 -0.08 6.91
CA ARG A 39 23.73 0.80 7.58
C ARG A 39 25.10 0.44 7.06
N ASP A 40 25.85 1.44 6.63
CA ASP A 40 27.18 1.24 6.01
C ASP A 40 27.15 0.22 4.86
N GLY A 41 26.07 0.25 4.07
CA GLY A 41 25.85 -0.66 2.93
C GLY A 41 25.49 -2.10 3.32
N LYS A 42 25.37 -2.41 4.61
CA LYS A 42 25.00 -3.75 5.10
C LYS A 42 23.52 -3.79 5.51
N LEU A 43 22.81 -4.82 5.08
CA LEU A 43 21.45 -5.09 5.56
C LEU A 43 21.51 -5.46 7.04
N ILE A 44 20.87 -4.65 7.89
CA ILE A 44 20.83 -4.86 9.33
C ILE A 44 19.44 -5.26 9.84
N HIS A 45 18.41 -5.07 9.01
CA HIS A 45 17.05 -5.51 9.36
C HIS A 45 16.18 -5.63 8.12
N THR A 46 15.32 -6.62 8.13
CA THR A 46 14.24 -6.83 7.16
C THR A 46 12.95 -7.14 7.91
N GLN A 47 11.85 -6.58 7.47
CA GLN A 47 10.52 -6.93 7.93
C GLN A 47 9.51 -6.86 6.80
N THR A 48 8.53 -7.76 6.83
CA THR A 48 7.44 -7.82 5.85
C THR A 48 6.11 -7.94 6.57
N GLY A 49 5.10 -7.27 6.07
CA GLY A 49 3.77 -7.41 6.62
C GLY A 49 2.69 -6.83 5.72
N ARG A 50 1.46 -7.25 5.98
CA ARG A 50 0.28 -6.79 5.23
C ARG A 50 0.02 -5.31 5.43
N ASN A 51 -0.29 -4.61 4.34
CA ASN A 51 -0.78 -3.24 4.41
C ASN A 51 -2.31 -3.18 4.57
N THR A 52 -2.79 -2.00 4.92
CA THR A 52 -4.22 -1.66 4.90
C THR A 52 -4.49 -0.82 3.64
N PHE A 53 -5.33 -1.32 2.74
CA PHE A 53 -5.90 -0.50 1.67
C PHE A 53 -6.94 0.46 2.24
N THR A 54 -6.94 1.69 1.77
CA THR A 54 -7.93 2.68 2.18
C THR A 54 -9.15 2.67 1.26
N THR A 55 -10.29 3.09 1.76
CA THR A 55 -11.51 3.30 0.94
C THR A 55 -11.26 4.35 -0.15
N GLU A 56 -10.48 5.39 0.15
CA GLU A 56 -10.06 6.42 -0.81
C GLU A 56 -9.26 5.81 -1.95
N GLY A 57 -8.30 4.93 -1.64
CA GLY A 57 -7.47 4.23 -2.61
C GLY A 57 -8.27 3.26 -3.48
N MET A 58 -9.18 2.51 -2.88
CA MET A 58 -10.06 1.59 -3.61
C MET A 58 -10.99 2.35 -4.57
N ALA A 59 -11.57 3.48 -4.13
CA ALA A 59 -12.38 4.34 -4.98
C ALA A 59 -11.59 4.88 -6.17
N TYR A 60 -10.33 5.29 -5.95
CA TYR A 60 -9.44 5.72 -7.02
C TYR A 60 -9.19 4.60 -8.05
N LEU A 61 -8.88 3.38 -7.61
CA LEU A 61 -8.69 2.24 -8.51
C LEU A 61 -9.94 1.96 -9.35
N LEU A 62 -11.11 1.92 -8.75
CA LEU A 62 -12.37 1.70 -9.46
C LEU A 62 -12.66 2.81 -10.48
N ASN A 63 -12.38 4.07 -10.13
CA ASN A 63 -12.56 5.20 -11.04
C ASN A 63 -11.60 5.16 -12.23
N VAL A 64 -10.35 4.72 -12.02
CA VAL A 64 -9.39 4.53 -13.12
C VAL A 64 -9.78 3.37 -14.02
N MET A 65 -10.35 2.30 -13.48
CA MET A 65 -10.71 1.10 -14.24
C MET A 65 -12.06 1.22 -14.98
N PHE A 66 -13.05 1.84 -14.35
CA PHE A 66 -14.45 1.78 -14.78
C PHE A 66 -15.11 3.14 -15.05
N TYR A 67 -14.42 4.24 -14.74
CA TYR A 67 -14.91 5.60 -14.97
C TYR A 67 -13.91 6.37 -15.84
N THR A 68 -14.16 7.65 -16.07
CA THR A 68 -13.35 8.48 -16.98
C THR A 68 -12.06 9.03 -16.38
N THR A 69 -11.69 8.64 -15.18
CA THR A 69 -10.45 9.11 -14.54
C THR A 69 -9.24 8.54 -15.29
N SER A 70 -8.51 9.42 -15.96
CA SER A 70 -7.29 9.02 -16.66
C SER A 70 -6.18 8.67 -15.68
N LYS A 71 -5.47 7.61 -15.98
CA LYS A 71 -4.20 7.32 -15.33
C LYS A 71 -3.20 8.43 -15.63
N ALA A 72 -2.73 9.14 -14.61
CA ALA A 72 -1.81 10.26 -14.77
C ALA A 72 -0.37 9.75 -14.95
N GLY A 73 0.18 9.85 -16.18
CA GLY A 73 1.60 9.63 -16.46
C GLY A 73 2.13 8.21 -16.19
N SER A 74 3.45 8.07 -16.19
CA SER A 74 4.15 6.79 -16.00
C SER A 74 4.41 6.44 -14.53
N ALA A 75 4.57 7.44 -13.67
CA ALA A 75 4.72 7.26 -12.22
C ALA A 75 3.54 7.92 -11.51
N ILE A 76 2.58 7.12 -11.08
CA ILE A 76 1.36 7.64 -10.46
C ILE A 76 1.41 7.53 -8.95
N PHE A 77 2.14 6.54 -8.46
CA PHE A 77 2.22 6.27 -7.05
C PHE A 77 3.63 6.52 -6.54
N TYR A 78 3.67 7.01 -5.32
CA TYR A 78 4.88 7.35 -4.60
C TYR A 78 4.85 6.68 -3.24
N VAL A 79 5.98 6.18 -2.81
CA VAL A 79 6.15 5.59 -1.48
C VAL A 79 6.60 6.67 -0.52
N GLY A 80 5.97 6.76 0.65
CA GLY A 80 6.40 7.61 1.75
C GLY A 80 6.67 6.79 3.00
N ILE A 81 7.41 7.37 3.94
CA ILE A 81 7.65 6.85 5.29
C ILE A 81 7.16 7.86 6.32
N TYR A 82 6.87 7.42 7.54
CA TYR A 82 6.26 8.27 8.54
C TYR A 82 6.77 8.00 9.97
N HIS A 83 6.62 9.02 10.84
CA HIS A 83 7.22 9.09 12.18
C HIS A 83 6.29 8.67 13.32
N ASN A 84 4.97 8.69 13.13
CA ASN A 84 4.04 8.47 14.23
C ASN A 84 3.65 6.99 14.33
N ALA A 85 3.53 6.46 15.54
CA ALA A 85 3.09 5.08 15.80
C ALA A 85 1.56 4.94 15.59
N VAL A 86 1.09 5.16 14.36
CA VAL A 86 -0.33 5.14 13.99
C VAL A 86 -0.63 3.93 13.13
N THR A 87 -1.60 3.13 13.55
CA THR A 87 -2.13 2.03 12.75
C THR A 87 -3.03 2.59 11.66
N PRO A 88 -2.75 2.36 10.37
CA PRO A 88 -3.61 2.78 9.29
C PRO A 88 -4.99 2.12 9.38
N ALA A 89 -6.04 2.90 9.15
CA ALA A 89 -7.41 2.41 9.05
C ALA A 89 -7.90 2.46 7.59
N THR A 90 -8.91 1.69 7.25
CA THR A 90 -9.56 1.76 5.93
C THR A 90 -10.15 3.14 5.64
N THR A 91 -10.50 3.90 6.68
CA THR A 91 -11.02 5.26 6.60
C THR A 91 -9.93 6.34 6.54
N SER A 92 -8.64 5.98 6.61
CA SER A 92 -7.53 6.93 6.48
C SER A 92 -7.55 7.59 5.09
N THR A 93 -7.32 8.91 5.05
CA THR A 93 -7.30 9.71 3.81
C THR A 93 -5.99 10.47 3.66
N ALA A 94 -5.64 10.85 2.43
CA ALA A 94 -4.46 11.67 2.17
C ALA A 94 -4.51 12.99 2.96
N ALA A 95 -5.65 13.67 2.96
CA ALA A 95 -5.81 14.95 3.64
C ALA A 95 -5.60 14.89 5.16
N ALA A 96 -5.99 13.78 5.80
CA ALA A 96 -5.83 13.61 7.24
C ALA A 96 -4.45 13.06 7.64
N CYS A 97 -3.81 12.29 6.77
CA CYS A 97 -2.65 11.49 7.14
C CYS A 97 -1.32 12.04 6.63
N LEU A 98 -1.32 12.69 5.44
CA LEU A 98 -0.08 13.11 4.79
C LEU A 98 0.41 14.48 5.28
N GLY A 99 1.65 14.81 4.96
CA GLY A 99 2.36 15.99 5.42
C GLY A 99 2.90 15.84 6.85
N ALA A 100 3.79 16.73 7.25
CA ALA A 100 4.44 16.68 8.57
C ALA A 100 3.44 16.79 9.74
N ALA A 101 2.37 17.57 9.56
CA ALA A 101 1.30 17.76 10.55
C ALA A 101 0.16 16.72 10.41
N GLY A 102 0.19 15.87 9.40
CA GLY A 102 -0.77 14.79 9.23
C GLY A 102 -0.64 13.74 10.34
N THR A 103 -1.67 12.90 10.52
CA THR A 103 -1.68 11.91 11.60
C THR A 103 -0.52 10.91 11.51
N PHE A 104 -0.01 10.65 10.30
CA PHE A 104 1.17 9.81 10.11
C PHE A 104 2.48 10.52 10.52
N GLY A 105 2.54 11.86 10.49
CA GLY A 105 3.79 12.59 10.63
C GLY A 105 4.73 12.18 9.50
N GLU A 106 4.37 12.52 8.26
CA GLU A 106 5.14 12.14 7.08
C GLU A 106 6.56 12.69 7.13
N SER A 107 7.54 11.87 6.81
CA SER A 107 8.95 12.28 6.72
C SER A 107 9.15 13.31 5.61
N GLN A 108 9.90 14.38 5.92
CA GLN A 108 10.09 15.56 5.09
C GLN A 108 11.53 15.65 4.56
N ASP A 109 11.86 16.81 3.94
CA ASP A 109 13.19 17.07 3.37
C ASP A 109 14.33 16.99 4.37
N ALA A 110 14.08 17.33 5.63
CA ALA A 110 15.07 17.22 6.69
C ALA A 110 15.39 15.77 7.06
N ASP A 111 14.49 14.85 6.82
CA ASP A 111 14.59 13.46 7.29
C ASP A 111 15.35 12.58 6.30
N TYR A 112 15.17 12.80 4.99
CA TYR A 112 15.91 12.08 3.97
C TYR A 112 16.27 12.99 2.78
N SER A 113 17.51 12.85 2.31
CA SER A 113 18.08 13.72 1.26
C SER A 113 17.87 13.16 -0.15
N THR A 114 17.68 11.86 -0.28
CA THR A 114 17.47 11.20 -1.57
C THR A 114 16.22 10.31 -1.49
N PRO A 115 15.25 10.55 -2.39
CA PRO A 115 15.19 11.61 -3.41
C PRO A 115 15.07 13.02 -2.80
N ALA A 116 15.59 14.04 -3.51
CA ALA A 116 15.68 15.39 -2.95
C ALA A 116 14.32 16.11 -2.85
N THR A 117 13.50 16.08 -3.91
CA THR A 117 12.28 16.92 -3.99
C THR A 117 11.00 16.12 -3.80
N ASN A 118 10.93 14.95 -4.39
CA ASN A 118 9.73 14.11 -4.36
C ASN A 118 9.96 12.86 -3.51
N LYS A 119 8.87 12.23 -3.11
CA LYS A 119 8.91 10.85 -2.61
C LYS A 119 9.44 9.92 -3.71
N PRO A 120 10.08 8.79 -3.37
CA PRO A 120 10.44 7.77 -4.35
C PRO A 120 9.22 7.28 -5.11
N SER A 121 9.34 7.15 -6.43
CA SER A 121 8.28 6.61 -7.27
C SER A 121 8.09 5.11 -7.00
N TYR A 122 6.85 4.66 -7.02
CA TYR A 122 6.51 3.25 -7.09
C TYR A 122 6.65 2.78 -8.54
N VAL A 123 7.83 2.31 -8.91
CA VAL A 123 8.15 1.90 -10.28
C VAL A 123 7.79 0.44 -10.47
N THR A 124 6.84 0.19 -11.35
CA THR A 124 6.40 -1.17 -11.69
C THR A 124 6.59 -1.44 -13.17
N VAL A 125 6.64 -2.71 -13.50
CA VAL A 125 6.63 -3.19 -14.88
C VAL A 125 5.29 -3.84 -15.19
N SER A 126 4.95 -3.95 -16.47
CA SER A 126 3.77 -4.71 -16.91
C SER A 126 3.89 -6.16 -16.44
N THR A 127 2.79 -6.70 -15.95
CA THR A 127 2.73 -8.09 -15.49
C THR A 127 1.65 -8.87 -16.23
N ALA A 128 1.92 -10.13 -16.52
CA ALA A 128 0.94 -11.10 -17.02
C ALA A 128 0.25 -11.85 -15.86
N THR A 129 0.66 -11.58 -14.62
CA THR A 129 0.07 -12.16 -13.40
C THR A 129 -0.75 -11.10 -12.67
N ALA A 130 -1.61 -11.49 -11.76
CA ALA A 130 -2.38 -10.56 -10.94
C ALA A 130 -1.53 -9.96 -9.80
N VAL A 131 -0.25 -9.66 -10.05
CA VAL A 131 0.71 -9.11 -9.09
C VAL A 131 1.42 -7.91 -9.70
N CYS A 132 1.45 -6.80 -8.96
CA CYS A 132 2.16 -5.58 -9.30
C CYS A 132 3.15 -5.27 -8.16
N THR A 133 4.42 -5.04 -8.50
CA THR A 133 5.47 -4.82 -7.50
C THR A 133 6.56 -3.90 -8.01
N ASN A 134 7.23 -3.18 -7.11
CA ASN A 134 8.44 -2.42 -7.39
C ASN A 134 9.73 -3.17 -6.96
N ALA A 135 9.67 -4.49 -6.78
CA ALA A 135 10.81 -5.28 -6.30
C ALA A 135 12.07 -5.15 -7.18
N ALA A 136 11.91 -4.88 -8.48
CA ALA A 136 13.04 -4.62 -9.38
C ALA A 136 13.71 -3.24 -9.14
N ALA A 137 12.99 -2.28 -8.55
CA ALA A 137 13.46 -0.94 -8.22
C ALA A 137 12.76 -0.46 -6.93
N PRO A 138 13.16 -0.97 -5.76
CA PRO A 138 12.56 -0.60 -4.49
C PRO A 138 12.66 0.90 -4.22
N ALA A 139 11.67 1.45 -3.53
CA ALA A 139 11.67 2.84 -3.13
C ALA A 139 12.75 3.07 -2.05
N SER A 140 13.79 3.79 -2.39
CA SER A 140 14.97 3.99 -1.54
C SER A 140 14.99 5.39 -0.94
N PHE A 141 15.28 5.46 0.36
CA PHE A 141 15.39 6.67 1.16
C PHE A 141 16.77 6.76 1.80
N THR A 142 17.60 7.71 1.37
CA THR A 142 18.86 7.99 2.07
C THR A 142 18.59 8.97 3.20
N ILE A 143 18.76 8.53 4.42
CA ILE A 143 18.44 9.28 5.63
C ILE A 143 19.42 10.44 5.83
N ALA A 144 18.89 11.63 6.09
CA ALA A 144 19.68 12.84 6.30
C ALA A 144 19.92 13.11 7.79
N GLN A 145 18.96 12.78 8.64
CA GLN A 145 19.08 12.92 10.11
C GLN A 145 18.42 11.75 10.82
N GLY A 146 18.77 11.54 12.08
CA GLY A 146 18.22 10.46 12.90
C GLY A 146 16.75 10.69 13.26
N PHE A 147 15.92 9.67 13.07
CA PHE A 147 14.53 9.62 13.55
C PHE A 147 14.07 8.17 13.72
N THR A 148 12.83 7.99 14.12
CA THR A 148 12.21 6.66 14.16
C THR A 148 11.14 6.55 13.08
N ALA A 149 11.35 5.68 12.10
CA ALA A 149 10.37 5.34 11.08
C ALA A 149 9.41 4.29 11.63
N TYR A 150 8.13 4.61 11.68
CA TYR A 150 7.09 3.71 12.18
C TYR A 150 6.33 2.98 11.08
N GLY A 151 6.39 3.47 9.85
CA GLY A 151 5.69 2.80 8.77
C GLY A 151 5.94 3.40 7.40
N ALA A 152 5.28 2.82 6.41
CA ALA A 152 5.30 3.27 5.03
C ALA A 152 3.89 3.35 4.44
N PHE A 153 3.73 4.20 3.43
CA PHE A 153 2.47 4.36 2.71
C PHE A 153 2.70 4.49 1.20
N LEU A 154 1.64 4.25 0.44
CA LEU A 154 1.57 4.43 -1.00
C LEU A 154 0.52 5.49 -1.32
N SER A 155 0.88 6.53 -2.05
CA SER A 155 -0.03 7.63 -2.40
C SER A 155 0.20 8.16 -3.81
N THR A 156 -0.75 8.94 -4.33
CA THR A 156 -0.59 9.67 -5.60
C THR A 156 0.15 11.01 -5.43
N ALA A 157 0.43 11.43 -4.21
CA ALA A 157 1.11 12.68 -3.91
C ALA A 157 2.62 12.54 -4.09
N ALA A 158 3.20 13.21 -5.09
CA ALA A 158 4.64 13.16 -5.36
C ALA A 158 5.46 13.94 -4.34
N ALA A 159 5.08 15.19 -4.07
CA ALA A 159 5.85 16.07 -3.20
C ALA A 159 5.82 15.61 -1.74
N LYS A 160 6.95 15.70 -1.05
CA LYS A 160 7.12 15.34 0.37
C LYS A 160 6.23 16.15 1.33
N THR A 161 5.80 17.34 0.91
CA THR A 161 4.96 18.23 1.73
C THR A 161 3.49 18.19 1.34
N ALA A 162 3.11 17.35 0.35
CA ALA A 162 1.75 17.33 -0.14
C ALA A 162 0.78 16.72 0.89
N THR A 163 -0.30 17.44 1.16
CA THR A 163 -1.43 17.00 1.98
C THR A 163 -2.65 16.62 1.15
N SER A 164 -2.50 16.60 -0.17
CA SER A 164 -3.55 16.28 -1.15
C SER A 164 -3.17 15.04 -1.96
N GLY A 165 -4.09 14.55 -2.75
CA GLY A 165 -3.95 13.34 -3.53
C GLY A 165 -4.78 12.20 -2.95
N THR A 166 -4.42 10.97 -3.25
CA THR A 166 -5.09 9.76 -2.78
C THR A 166 -4.12 8.92 -1.96
N LEU A 167 -4.49 8.54 -0.76
CA LEU A 167 -3.80 7.54 0.03
C LEU A 167 -4.30 6.16 -0.39
N MET A 168 -3.44 5.39 -1.05
CA MET A 168 -3.80 4.07 -1.56
C MET A 168 -3.80 3.01 -0.46
N ALA A 169 -2.70 2.94 0.25
CA ALA A 169 -2.48 1.94 1.29
C ALA A 169 -1.38 2.40 2.25
N ALA A 170 -1.38 1.86 3.45
CA ALA A 170 -0.33 2.11 4.44
C ALA A 170 -0.10 0.89 5.33
N LYS A 171 1.10 0.81 5.92
CA LYS A 171 1.52 -0.23 6.86
C LYS A 171 2.24 0.40 8.03
N LEU A 172 1.76 0.13 9.25
CA LEU A 172 2.57 0.31 10.46
C LEU A 172 3.57 -0.85 10.52
N PHE A 173 4.84 -0.56 10.66
CA PHE A 173 5.90 -1.57 10.79
C PHE A 173 5.72 -2.37 12.08
N ASP A 174 5.96 -3.66 12.01
CA ASP A 174 5.88 -4.53 13.19
C ASP A 174 6.96 -4.16 14.23
N THR A 175 8.11 -3.68 13.73
CA THR A 175 9.19 -3.12 14.54
C THR A 175 9.58 -1.76 13.97
N ALA A 176 9.39 -0.69 14.76
CA ALA A 176 9.82 0.65 14.39
C ALA A 176 11.34 0.70 14.17
N ARG A 177 11.77 1.49 13.19
CA ARG A 177 13.18 1.57 12.77
C ARG A 177 13.81 2.87 13.23
N ALA A 178 14.66 2.81 14.25
CA ALA A 178 15.54 3.93 14.59
C ALA A 178 16.64 4.03 13.53
N VAL A 179 16.61 5.10 12.73
CA VAL A 179 17.57 5.39 11.68
C VAL A 179 18.46 6.55 12.06
N ILE A 180 19.66 6.59 11.52
CA ILE A 180 20.63 7.68 11.67
C ILE A 180 21.02 8.21 10.28
N ALA A 181 21.71 9.35 10.23
CA ALA A 181 22.22 9.90 8.96
C ALA A 181 23.06 8.87 8.20
N ALA A 182 22.92 8.85 6.89
CA ALA A 182 23.51 7.92 5.92
C ALA A 182 22.93 6.48 5.93
N ASP A 183 22.02 6.12 6.84
CA ASP A 183 21.24 4.89 6.70
C ASP A 183 20.39 4.93 5.42
N VAL A 184 20.06 3.76 4.89
CA VAL A 184 19.14 3.62 3.77
C VAL A 184 17.97 2.73 4.17
N LEU A 185 16.76 3.25 4.00
CA LEU A 185 15.55 2.43 4.02
C LEU A 185 15.13 2.12 2.58
N SER A 186 14.88 0.86 2.30
CA SER A 186 14.41 0.37 1.00
C SER A 186 13.03 -0.26 1.18
N VAL A 187 12.03 0.25 0.48
CA VAL A 187 10.63 -0.18 0.65
C VAL A 187 10.11 -0.80 -0.63
N THR A 188 9.70 -2.04 -0.52
CA THR A 188 9.04 -2.79 -1.59
C THR A 188 7.55 -2.95 -1.26
N TYR A 189 6.70 -2.57 -2.21
CA TYR A 189 5.27 -2.86 -2.20
C TYR A 189 4.96 -3.97 -3.21
N VAL A 190 4.20 -4.95 -2.76
CA VAL A 190 3.60 -5.98 -3.62
C VAL A 190 2.09 -5.81 -3.51
N ILE A 191 1.42 -5.59 -4.63
CA ILE A 191 -0.03 -5.52 -4.72
C ILE A 191 -0.48 -6.72 -5.55
N SER A 192 -1.39 -7.52 -5.01
CA SER A 192 -1.94 -8.68 -5.70
C SER A 192 -3.47 -8.67 -5.66
N ALA A 193 -4.06 -9.23 -6.69
CA ALA A 193 -5.49 -9.48 -6.77
C ALA A 193 -5.72 -10.99 -6.83
N THR A 194 -6.70 -11.47 -6.07
CA THR A 194 -7.12 -12.87 -6.08
C THR A 194 -8.61 -12.95 -6.31
N THR A 195 -9.03 -13.98 -7.03
CA THR A 195 -10.43 -14.38 -7.16
C THR A 195 -10.64 -15.66 -6.38
N SER A 196 -11.70 -15.75 -5.62
CA SER A 196 -12.12 -16.98 -4.92
C SER A 196 -13.46 -17.43 -5.43
#